data_e8636b0067467a71066064437956a90b
#
_entry.id   e8636b0067467a71066064437956a90b
#
_cell.length_a   1.000
_cell.length_b   1.000
_cell.length_c   1.000
_cell.angle_alpha   90.00
_cell.angle_beta   90.00
_cell.angle_gamma   90.00
#
_symmetry.space_group_name_H-M   'P 1'
#
loop_
_entity.id
_entity.type
_entity.pdbx_description
1 polymer ?
#
loop_
_entity_poly.entity_id
_entity_poly.type
_entity_poly.pdbx_seq_one_letter_code
_entity_poly.pdbx_strand_id
1 'polypeptide(L)'
;TLLQDVQLLQKLQRFGRERVPERVVHARGTGAHGEFTATEDISDLTLAKVFEKGSTTPVFVRFSTVVHGLHSPETLRDPRGFATKFYTADGNWDLVGNNFPTFFIRDAVKFPDMVHSFKPDPRTNLDDDSRRFDFLSHHPEATRTLTLLYSNQGTPASYREMDGSSVHAYKLVDGEGKFRYVK
;
A
#
# COMPACT_ATOMS: atom_id res chain seq x y z
N THR A 1 -0.36 -22.30 39.70
CA THR A 1 0.38 -23.32 38.94
C THR A 1 1.17 -22.65 37.85
N LEU A 2 2.45 -22.88 37.78
CA LEU A 2 3.34 -22.35 36.75
C LEU A 2 3.51 -23.40 35.67
N LEU A 3 3.50 -22.97 34.40
CA LEU A 3 3.87 -23.83 33.28
C LEU A 3 5.39 -23.88 33.19
N GLN A 4 5.99 -25.02 33.54
CA GLN A 4 7.43 -25.19 33.68
C GLN A 4 8.06 -26.12 32.62
N ASP A 5 7.26 -26.77 31.79
CA ASP A 5 7.76 -27.60 30.69
C ASP A 5 8.25 -26.73 29.53
N VAL A 6 9.56 -26.52 29.50
CA VAL A 6 10.22 -25.69 28.48
C VAL A 6 10.03 -26.27 27.07
N GLN A 7 10.07 -27.60 26.92
CA GLN A 7 9.90 -28.26 25.64
C GLN A 7 8.47 -28.05 25.09
N LEU A 8 7.48 -28.20 25.94
CA LEU A 8 6.07 -27.93 25.58
C LEU A 8 5.87 -26.47 25.19
N LEU A 9 6.40 -25.55 26.00
CA LEU A 9 6.31 -24.12 25.73
C LEU A 9 6.93 -23.72 24.39
N GLN A 10 8.14 -24.18 24.12
CA GLN A 10 8.83 -23.90 22.85
C GLN A 10 8.07 -24.50 21.65
N LYS A 11 7.56 -25.71 21.80
CA LYS A 11 6.80 -26.38 20.74
C LYS A 11 5.50 -25.64 20.42
N LEU A 12 4.75 -25.23 21.45
CA LEU A 12 3.51 -24.45 21.29
C LEU A 12 3.77 -23.05 20.73
N GLN A 13 4.81 -22.38 21.16
CA GLN A 13 5.19 -21.07 20.63
C GLN A 13 5.58 -21.15 19.16
N ARG A 14 6.36 -22.17 18.78
CA ARG A 14 6.73 -22.40 17.38
C ARG A 14 5.48 -22.70 16.53
N PHE A 15 4.62 -23.59 17.00
CA PHE A 15 3.36 -23.90 16.32
C PHE A 15 2.45 -22.67 16.17
N GLY A 16 2.28 -21.88 17.22
CA GLY A 16 1.43 -20.68 17.19
C GLY A 16 1.96 -19.57 16.27
N ARG A 17 3.27 -19.57 15.97
CA ARG A 17 3.93 -18.54 15.15
C ARG A 17 4.38 -19.04 13.77
N GLU A 18 4.07 -20.27 13.37
CA GLU A 18 4.49 -20.83 12.09
C GLU A 18 3.77 -20.18 10.90
N ARG A 19 2.63 -19.57 11.12
CA ARG A 19 1.85 -18.92 10.09
C ARG A 19 2.11 -17.43 10.09
N VAL A 20 2.42 -16.88 8.91
CA VAL A 20 2.50 -15.43 8.72
C VAL A 20 1.09 -14.88 8.78
N PRO A 21 0.77 -13.93 9.69
CA PRO A 21 -0.54 -13.29 9.73
C PRO A 21 -0.79 -12.48 8.45
N GLU A 22 -2.05 -12.33 8.09
CA GLU A 22 -2.43 -11.44 7.00
C GLU A 22 -2.00 -10.00 7.29
N ARG A 23 -1.70 -9.24 6.23
CA ARG A 23 -1.59 -7.78 6.36
C ARG A 23 -2.93 -7.21 6.79
N VAL A 24 -2.90 -6.16 7.60
CA VAL A 24 -4.11 -5.45 8.04
C VAL A 24 -4.92 -4.94 6.85
N VAL A 25 -4.21 -4.41 5.86
CA VAL A 25 -4.73 -4.05 4.53
C VAL A 25 -3.77 -4.60 3.48
N HIS A 26 -4.19 -4.70 2.22
CA HIS A 26 -3.39 -5.27 1.13
C HIS A 26 -3.05 -6.76 1.32
N ALA A 27 -3.91 -7.54 1.97
CA ALA A 27 -3.67 -8.95 2.24
C ALA A 27 -3.56 -9.76 0.94
N ARG A 28 -4.51 -9.56 0.01
CA ARG A 28 -4.49 -10.20 -1.31
C ARG A 28 -3.69 -9.38 -2.29
N GLY A 29 -2.72 -9.99 -2.95
CA GLY A 29 -1.91 -9.33 -3.96
C GLY A 29 -1.11 -10.29 -4.81
N THR A 30 -0.59 -9.76 -5.90
CA THR A 30 0.32 -10.45 -6.82
C THR A 30 1.51 -9.54 -7.11
N GLY A 31 2.59 -10.11 -7.63
CA GLY A 31 3.79 -9.34 -7.92
C GLY A 31 4.42 -9.72 -9.25
N ALA A 32 5.27 -8.83 -9.74
CA ALA A 32 6.06 -9.03 -10.94
C ALA A 32 7.49 -8.54 -10.70
N HIS A 33 8.45 -9.31 -11.18
CA HIS A 33 9.83 -8.86 -11.32
C HIS A 33 9.99 -8.10 -12.62
N GLY A 34 10.86 -7.11 -12.63
CA GLY A 34 11.17 -6.32 -13.81
C GLY A 34 12.44 -5.51 -13.65
N GLU A 35 12.66 -4.63 -14.62
CA GLU A 35 13.78 -3.70 -14.63
C GLU A 35 13.26 -2.28 -14.89
N PHE A 36 13.81 -1.33 -14.17
CA PHE A 36 13.60 0.10 -14.40
C PHE A 36 14.84 0.67 -15.09
N THR A 37 14.63 1.32 -16.21
CA THR A 37 15.71 2.04 -16.91
C THR A 37 15.36 3.53 -16.97
N ALA A 38 16.24 4.37 -16.42
CA ALA A 38 16.10 5.82 -16.53
C ALA A 38 16.44 6.26 -17.96
N THR A 39 15.48 6.85 -18.66
CA THR A 39 15.64 7.32 -20.05
C THR A 39 16.22 8.74 -20.13
N GLU A 40 16.00 9.53 -19.10
CA GLU A 40 16.47 10.91 -19.01
C GLU A 40 17.29 11.14 -17.75
N ASP A 41 18.20 12.11 -17.81
CA ASP A 41 18.93 12.57 -16.63
C ASP A 41 18.10 13.59 -15.85
N ILE A 42 17.89 13.30 -14.56
CA ILE A 42 17.22 14.21 -13.63
C ILE A 42 18.10 14.50 -12.40
N SER A 43 19.40 14.47 -12.56
CA SER A 43 20.37 14.75 -11.49
C SER A 43 20.26 16.16 -10.92
N ASP A 44 19.67 17.10 -11.66
CA ASP A 44 19.30 18.45 -11.19
C ASP A 44 18.14 18.44 -10.18
N LEU A 45 17.43 17.33 -10.03
CA LEU A 45 16.32 17.17 -9.12
C LEU A 45 16.64 16.26 -7.92
N THR A 46 17.52 15.28 -8.12
CA THR A 46 17.77 14.25 -7.10
C THR A 46 19.16 13.66 -7.17
N LEU A 47 19.72 13.33 -6.00
CA LEU A 47 20.96 12.54 -5.84
C LEU A 47 20.76 11.04 -6.11
N ALA A 48 19.53 10.58 -6.24
CA ALA A 48 19.25 9.15 -6.33
C ALA A 48 19.74 8.59 -7.67
N LYS A 49 20.77 7.75 -7.63
CA LYS A 49 21.43 7.15 -8.81
C LYS A 49 20.50 6.27 -9.64
N VAL A 50 19.43 5.79 -9.07
CA VAL A 50 18.39 5.07 -9.82
C VAL A 50 17.84 5.89 -11.00
N PHE A 51 17.94 7.21 -10.93
CA PHE A 51 17.49 8.14 -11.97
C PHE A 51 18.61 8.69 -12.85
N GLU A 52 19.84 8.23 -12.71
CA GLU A 52 20.90 8.53 -13.68
C GLU A 52 20.55 7.98 -15.06
N LYS A 53 20.68 8.79 -16.09
CA LYS A 53 20.37 8.38 -17.47
C LYS A 53 21.10 7.11 -17.87
N GLY A 54 20.35 6.13 -18.35
CA GLY A 54 20.86 4.83 -18.77
C GLY A 54 21.08 3.83 -17.63
N SER A 55 20.88 4.23 -16.36
CA SER A 55 20.93 3.28 -15.26
C SER A 55 19.78 2.28 -15.37
N THR A 56 20.08 1.00 -15.14
CA THR A 56 19.09 -0.08 -15.10
C THR A 56 19.10 -0.69 -13.70
N THR A 57 17.96 -0.72 -13.08
CA THR A 57 17.78 -1.19 -11.70
C THR A 57 16.76 -2.30 -11.65
N PRO A 58 17.06 -3.48 -11.08
CA PRO A 58 16.06 -4.52 -10.84
C PRO A 58 14.96 -4.00 -9.95
N VAL A 59 13.70 -4.35 -10.26
CA VAL A 59 12.53 -3.96 -9.48
C VAL A 59 11.62 -5.13 -9.19
N PHE A 60 10.89 -5.03 -8.10
CA PHE A 60 9.75 -5.88 -7.80
C PHE A 60 8.54 -5.01 -7.57
N VAL A 61 7.47 -5.24 -8.32
CA VAL A 61 6.21 -4.52 -8.17
C VAL A 61 5.19 -5.44 -7.52
N ARG A 62 4.50 -4.95 -6.50
CA ARG A 62 3.37 -5.65 -5.88
C ARG A 62 2.09 -4.88 -6.10
N PHE A 63 1.13 -5.52 -6.75
CA PHE A 63 -0.26 -5.08 -6.86
C PHE A 63 -1.10 -5.77 -5.80
N SER A 64 -2.12 -5.09 -5.27
CA SER A 64 -2.98 -5.66 -4.24
C SER A 64 -4.36 -5.02 -4.22
N THR A 65 -5.35 -5.74 -3.71
CA THR A 65 -6.56 -5.14 -3.15
C THR A 65 -6.21 -4.47 -1.83
N VAL A 66 -7.13 -3.73 -1.20
CA VAL A 66 -6.81 -2.96 0.01
C VAL A 66 -7.58 -3.43 1.23
N VAL A 67 -8.90 -3.35 1.19
CA VAL A 67 -9.72 -3.44 2.41
C VAL A 67 -9.95 -4.88 2.86
N HIS A 68 -10.15 -5.79 1.93
CA HIS A 68 -10.60 -7.15 2.24
C HIS A 68 -9.43 -8.12 2.55
N GLY A 69 -9.77 -9.30 3.07
CA GLY A 69 -8.79 -10.34 3.44
C GLY A 69 -8.19 -11.08 2.25
N LEU A 70 -7.32 -12.03 2.54
CA LEU A 70 -6.55 -12.80 1.54
C LEU A 70 -7.42 -13.52 0.49
N HIS A 71 -8.61 -13.94 0.85
CA HIS A 71 -9.50 -14.69 -0.03
C HIS A 71 -10.56 -13.83 -0.73
N SER A 72 -10.47 -12.51 -0.62
CA SER A 72 -11.40 -11.61 -1.29
C SER A 72 -11.30 -11.71 -2.82
N PRO A 73 -12.42 -11.55 -3.54
CA PRO A 73 -12.37 -11.44 -5.00
C PRO A 73 -11.63 -10.16 -5.45
N GLU A 74 -10.81 -10.26 -6.49
CA GLU A 74 -10.14 -9.08 -7.07
C GLU A 74 -11.09 -8.19 -7.89
N THR A 75 -12.27 -8.68 -8.19
CA THR A 75 -13.32 -7.93 -8.91
C THR A 75 -14.10 -6.97 -8.03
N LEU A 76 -13.86 -6.97 -6.72
CA LEU A 76 -14.50 -6.02 -5.80
C LEU A 76 -14.10 -4.58 -6.11
N ARG A 77 -15.05 -3.67 -5.88
CA ARG A 77 -14.77 -2.23 -5.87
C ARG A 77 -13.93 -1.90 -4.64
N ASP A 78 -12.67 -1.61 -4.88
CA ASP A 78 -11.67 -1.40 -3.83
C ASP A 78 -10.54 -0.53 -4.40
N PRO A 79 -9.85 0.30 -3.63
CA PRO A 79 -8.56 0.83 -4.05
C PRO A 79 -7.60 -0.31 -4.38
N ARG A 80 -6.61 -0.03 -5.20
CA ARG A 80 -5.53 -0.99 -5.49
C ARG A 80 -4.21 -0.46 -4.98
N GLY A 81 -3.42 -1.33 -4.36
CA GLY A 81 -2.05 -1.05 -4.02
C GLY A 81 -1.15 -1.17 -5.24
N PHE A 82 -0.17 -0.31 -5.31
CA PHE A 82 0.88 -0.29 -6.34
C PHE A 82 2.19 0.05 -5.64
N ALA A 83 2.95 -0.95 -5.22
CA ALA A 83 4.20 -0.77 -4.51
C ALA A 83 5.36 -1.28 -5.36
N THR A 84 6.35 -0.44 -5.59
CA THR A 84 7.55 -0.78 -6.35
C THR A 84 8.77 -0.71 -5.45
N LYS A 85 9.51 -1.81 -5.36
CA LYS A 85 10.80 -1.90 -4.71
C LYS A 85 11.90 -1.85 -5.76
N PHE A 86 12.81 -0.89 -5.62
CA PHE A 86 14.01 -0.76 -6.44
C PHE A 86 15.21 -1.31 -5.67
N TYR A 87 15.90 -2.27 -6.24
CA TYR A 87 17.09 -2.87 -5.65
C TYR A 87 18.34 -2.12 -6.14
N THR A 88 18.62 -0.97 -5.52
CA THR A 88 19.73 -0.10 -5.92
C THR A 88 21.06 -0.55 -5.28
N ALA A 89 22.17 -0.06 -5.82
CA ALA A 89 23.50 -0.33 -5.25
C ALA A 89 23.67 0.25 -3.82
N ASP A 90 22.93 1.31 -3.50
CA ASP A 90 22.96 1.98 -2.19
C ASP A 90 21.93 1.42 -1.21
N GLY A 91 21.24 0.34 -1.58
CA GLY A 91 20.19 -0.31 -0.78
C GLY A 91 18.82 -0.28 -1.46
N ASN A 92 17.80 -0.73 -0.74
CA ASN A 92 16.44 -0.76 -1.27
C ASN A 92 15.80 0.64 -1.23
N TRP A 93 15.18 1.02 -2.34
CA TRP A 93 14.35 2.21 -2.41
C TRP A 93 12.92 1.82 -2.80
N ASP A 94 11.94 2.24 -2.02
CA ASP A 94 10.55 1.80 -2.18
C ASP A 94 9.65 2.98 -2.53
N LEU A 95 8.87 2.83 -3.60
CA LEU A 95 7.79 3.72 -3.97
C LEU A 95 6.46 3.03 -3.65
N VAL A 96 5.79 3.50 -2.61
CA VAL A 96 4.49 2.97 -2.20
C VAL A 96 3.38 3.86 -2.74
N GLY A 97 2.51 3.29 -3.54
CA GLY A 97 1.43 4.00 -4.19
C GLY A 97 0.12 3.22 -4.24
N ASN A 98 -0.87 3.85 -4.81
CA ASN A 98 -2.18 3.28 -5.10
C ASN A 98 -2.59 3.66 -6.54
N ASN A 99 -3.74 3.14 -6.99
CA ASN A 99 -4.34 3.58 -8.24
C ASN A 99 -5.08 4.92 -8.13
N PHE A 100 -5.18 5.49 -6.92
CA PHE A 100 -5.75 6.82 -6.70
C PHE A 100 -4.67 7.83 -6.32
N PRO A 101 -4.76 9.07 -6.78
CA PRO A 101 -3.80 10.12 -6.43
C PRO A 101 -4.03 10.70 -5.02
N THR A 102 -5.07 10.27 -4.33
CA THR A 102 -5.45 10.73 -2.98
C THR A 102 -5.78 9.54 -2.09
N PHE A 103 -5.88 9.81 -0.78
CA PHE A 103 -6.31 8.83 0.21
C PHE A 103 -7.49 9.38 1.04
N PHE A 104 -8.21 8.50 1.74
CA PHE A 104 -9.41 8.86 2.49
C PHE A 104 -9.15 9.85 3.62
N ILE A 105 -8.00 9.71 4.26
CA ILE A 105 -7.61 10.53 5.42
C ILE A 105 -6.17 11.04 5.23
N ARG A 106 -5.85 12.17 5.85
CA ARG A 106 -4.49 12.70 5.91
C ARG A 106 -3.81 12.37 7.23
N ASP A 107 -4.55 12.46 8.34
CA ASP A 107 -4.01 12.21 9.67
C ASP A 107 -3.94 10.70 9.94
N ALA A 108 -2.72 10.21 10.21
CA ALA A 108 -2.47 8.79 10.44
C ALA A 108 -3.21 8.23 11.66
N VAL A 109 -3.56 9.05 12.65
CA VAL A 109 -4.34 8.61 13.81
C VAL A 109 -5.73 8.11 13.43
N LYS A 110 -6.29 8.59 12.32
CA LYS A 110 -7.60 8.16 11.79
C LYS A 110 -7.55 6.84 11.01
N PHE A 111 -6.35 6.32 10.72
CA PHE A 111 -6.20 5.12 9.90
C PHE A 111 -6.85 3.87 10.51
N PRO A 112 -6.67 3.56 11.80
CA PRO A 112 -7.36 2.43 12.42
C PRO A 112 -8.88 2.56 12.38
N ASP A 113 -9.42 3.76 12.60
CA ASP A 113 -10.87 4.01 12.57
C ASP A 113 -11.44 3.83 11.17
N MET A 114 -10.74 4.35 10.16
CA MET A 114 -11.10 4.13 8.76
C MET A 114 -11.10 2.63 8.43
N VAL A 115 -10.05 1.91 8.80
CA VAL A 115 -9.95 0.46 8.54
C VAL A 115 -11.09 -0.29 9.24
N HIS A 116 -11.38 0.02 10.50
CA HIS A 116 -12.49 -0.59 11.23
C HIS A 116 -13.84 -0.31 10.58
N SER A 117 -14.03 0.88 9.98
CA SER A 117 -15.28 1.23 9.32
C SER A 117 -15.51 0.48 8.00
N PHE A 118 -14.43 0.11 7.32
CA PHE A 118 -14.50 -0.58 6.02
C PHE A 118 -14.40 -2.12 6.12
N LYS A 119 -13.91 -2.65 7.22
CA LYS A 119 -13.77 -4.10 7.44
C LYS A 119 -15.00 -4.69 8.15
N PRO A 120 -15.19 -6.01 8.04
CA PRO A 120 -16.21 -6.70 8.85
C PRO A 120 -16.11 -6.35 10.33
N ASP A 121 -17.24 -6.24 11.00
CA ASP A 121 -17.28 -6.03 12.46
C ASP A 121 -16.60 -7.19 13.17
N PRO A 122 -15.61 -6.94 14.04
CA PRO A 122 -14.82 -8.01 14.69
C PRO A 122 -15.64 -8.92 15.61
N ARG A 123 -16.85 -8.51 16.02
CA ARG A 123 -17.74 -9.30 16.88
C ARG A 123 -18.62 -10.26 16.08
N THR A 124 -19.04 -9.83 14.88
CA THR A 124 -20.00 -10.57 14.06
C THR A 124 -19.38 -11.16 12.81
N ASN A 125 -18.21 -10.65 12.39
CA ASN A 125 -17.53 -10.95 11.14
C ASN A 125 -18.38 -10.68 9.88
N LEU A 126 -19.31 -9.72 9.98
CA LEU A 126 -20.18 -9.27 8.89
C LEU A 126 -19.83 -7.83 8.50
N ASP A 127 -19.97 -7.53 7.21
CA ASP A 127 -19.88 -6.16 6.68
C ASP A 127 -21.07 -5.33 7.22
N ASP A 128 -20.79 -4.08 7.53
CA ASP A 128 -21.78 -3.11 7.98
C ASP A 128 -21.58 -1.76 7.29
N ASP A 129 -22.42 -1.49 6.30
CA ASP A 129 -22.37 -0.24 5.54
C ASP A 129 -22.68 0.99 6.39
N SER A 130 -23.46 0.82 7.48
CA SER A 130 -23.76 1.93 8.40
C SER A 130 -22.50 2.47 9.05
N ARG A 131 -21.58 1.59 9.46
CA ARG A 131 -20.29 1.99 10.02
C ARG A 131 -19.42 2.75 9.00
N ARG A 132 -19.45 2.28 7.75
CA ARG A 132 -18.69 2.91 6.66
C ARG A 132 -19.18 4.33 6.38
N PHE A 133 -20.48 4.50 6.20
CA PHE A 133 -21.07 5.80 5.92
C PHE A 133 -21.07 6.73 7.13
N ASP A 134 -21.16 6.21 8.35
CA ASP A 134 -20.98 6.98 9.57
C ASP A 134 -19.58 7.61 9.61
N PHE A 135 -18.53 6.81 9.42
CA PHE A 135 -17.16 7.33 9.34
C PHE A 135 -17.00 8.40 8.25
N LEU A 136 -17.50 8.13 7.04
CA LEU A 136 -17.38 9.05 5.91
C LEU A 136 -18.12 10.38 6.14
N SER A 137 -19.30 10.33 6.81
CA SER A 137 -20.07 11.53 7.13
C SER A 137 -19.37 12.46 8.11
N HIS A 138 -18.60 11.89 9.04
CA HIS A 138 -17.81 12.66 10.01
C HIS A 138 -16.43 13.08 9.48
N HIS A 139 -16.00 12.55 8.32
CA HIS A 139 -14.70 12.84 7.71
C HIS A 139 -14.86 13.30 6.27
N PRO A 140 -15.33 14.54 6.02
CA PRO A 140 -15.62 15.05 4.67
C PRO A 140 -14.38 15.08 3.76
N GLU A 141 -13.18 15.08 4.32
CA GLU A 141 -11.92 14.94 3.58
C GLU A 141 -11.85 13.65 2.74
N ALA A 142 -12.59 12.60 3.13
CA ALA A 142 -12.64 11.33 2.43
C ALA A 142 -13.48 11.37 1.14
N THR A 143 -14.30 12.40 0.93
CA THR A 143 -15.28 12.48 -0.17
C THR A 143 -14.62 12.36 -1.54
N ARG A 144 -13.49 13.01 -1.76
CA ARG A 144 -12.78 12.93 -3.05
C ARG A 144 -12.33 11.50 -3.37
N THR A 145 -11.75 10.81 -2.41
CA THR A 145 -11.29 9.43 -2.61
C THR A 145 -12.50 8.49 -2.76
N LEU A 146 -13.58 8.75 -2.05
CA LEU A 146 -14.83 8.00 -2.19
C LEU A 146 -15.40 8.15 -3.62
N THR A 147 -15.42 9.36 -4.19
CA THR A 147 -15.86 9.57 -5.57
C THR A 147 -15.00 8.82 -6.57
N LEU A 148 -13.68 8.80 -6.40
CA LEU A 148 -12.78 7.99 -7.23
C LEU A 148 -13.06 6.50 -7.08
N LEU A 149 -13.30 6.02 -5.86
CA LEU A 149 -13.63 4.62 -5.58
C LEU A 149 -14.91 4.20 -6.30
N TYR A 150 -15.92 5.07 -6.39
CA TYR A 150 -17.18 4.79 -7.09
C TYR A 150 -17.15 5.13 -8.58
N SER A 151 -16.05 5.64 -9.09
CA SER A 151 -15.78 5.78 -10.52
C SER A 151 -15.26 4.46 -11.14
N ASN A 152 -14.96 4.48 -12.44
CA ASN A 152 -14.32 3.35 -13.12
C ASN A 152 -12.94 2.98 -12.55
N GLN A 153 -12.27 3.92 -11.89
CA GLN A 153 -10.98 3.64 -11.25
C GLN A 153 -11.08 2.65 -10.08
N GLY A 154 -12.25 2.52 -9.47
CA GLY A 154 -12.48 1.54 -8.39
C GLY A 154 -12.61 0.09 -8.85
N THR A 155 -12.78 -0.13 -10.16
CA THR A 155 -12.93 -1.45 -10.79
C THR A 155 -12.12 -1.55 -12.07
N PRO A 156 -10.77 -1.46 -12.00
CA PRO A 156 -9.93 -1.60 -13.18
C PRO A 156 -10.09 -2.99 -13.80
N ALA A 157 -10.04 -3.08 -15.11
CA ALA A 157 -10.18 -4.34 -15.86
C ALA A 157 -9.01 -5.31 -15.57
N SER A 158 -7.83 -4.76 -15.36
CA SER A 158 -6.64 -5.52 -14.93
C SER A 158 -5.62 -4.59 -14.27
N TYR A 159 -4.63 -5.17 -13.58
CA TYR A 159 -3.50 -4.40 -13.05
C TYR A 159 -2.66 -3.73 -14.16
N ARG A 160 -2.73 -4.21 -15.39
CA ARG A 160 -2.02 -3.62 -16.54
C ARG A 160 -2.67 -2.36 -17.09
N GLU A 161 -3.94 -2.14 -16.78
CA GLU A 161 -4.74 -1.00 -17.26
C GLU A 161 -5.03 0.01 -16.14
N MET A 162 -4.36 -0.17 -15.01
CA MET A 162 -4.52 0.65 -13.82
C MET A 162 -3.45 1.74 -13.79
N ASP A 163 -3.86 2.97 -13.50
CA ASP A 163 -2.91 4.03 -13.20
C ASP A 163 -2.21 3.78 -11.86
N GLY A 164 -0.93 4.14 -11.79
CA GLY A 164 -0.18 4.17 -10.54
C GLY A 164 0.06 5.60 -10.10
N SER A 165 -0.24 5.89 -8.84
CA SER A 165 -0.02 7.20 -8.24
C SER A 165 0.62 7.07 -6.88
N SER A 166 1.55 7.99 -6.56
CA SER A 166 1.89 8.19 -5.17
C SER A 166 0.75 8.94 -4.49
N VAL A 167 0.36 8.51 -3.30
CA VAL A 167 -0.61 9.25 -2.48
C VAL A 167 0.06 10.39 -1.72
N HIS A 168 1.39 10.41 -1.69
CA HIS A 168 2.23 11.38 -0.99
C HIS A 168 2.90 12.35 -1.97
N ALA A 169 3.22 13.55 -1.49
CA ALA A 169 4.20 14.41 -2.12
C ALA A 169 5.60 14.02 -1.61
N TYR A 170 6.55 13.89 -2.52
CA TYR A 170 7.94 13.61 -2.20
C TYR A 170 8.78 14.87 -2.31
N LYS A 171 9.86 14.88 -1.54
CA LYS A 171 10.90 15.91 -1.60
C LYS A 171 12.12 15.30 -2.26
N LEU A 172 12.37 15.64 -3.52
CA LEU A 172 13.60 15.29 -4.20
C LEU A 172 14.68 16.29 -3.82
N VAL A 173 15.89 15.81 -3.57
CA VAL A 173 17.04 16.64 -3.14
C VAL A 173 18.18 16.40 -4.12
N ASP A 174 18.74 17.49 -4.69
CA ASP A 174 19.87 17.45 -5.61
C ASP A 174 21.25 17.43 -4.89
N GLY A 175 22.32 17.42 -5.68
CA GLY A 175 23.70 17.42 -5.18
C GLY A 175 24.13 18.66 -4.39
N GLU A 176 23.42 19.78 -4.54
CA GLU A 176 23.66 21.04 -3.81
C GLU A 176 22.78 21.19 -2.56
N GLY A 177 21.92 20.21 -2.28
CA GLY A 177 20.97 20.24 -1.17
C GLY A 177 19.69 21.03 -1.46
N LYS A 178 19.48 21.52 -2.68
CA LYS A 178 18.23 22.12 -3.09
C LYS A 178 17.16 21.04 -3.23
N PHE A 179 15.92 21.39 -3.01
CA PHE A 179 14.84 20.44 -3.11
C PHE A 179 13.65 20.95 -3.94
N ARG A 180 12.92 19.97 -4.48
CA ARG A 180 11.64 20.20 -5.16
C ARG A 180 10.62 19.20 -4.69
N TYR A 181 9.36 19.62 -4.61
CA TYR A 181 8.26 18.72 -4.34
C TYR A 181 7.75 18.12 -5.64
N VAL A 182 7.55 16.81 -5.63
CA VAL A 182 7.01 16.04 -6.75
C VAL A 182 5.89 15.11 -6.27
N LYS A 183 5.03 14.71 -7.19
CA LYS A 183 3.93 13.79 -6.92
C LYS A 183 3.73 12.85 -8.10
#